data_551d1c62e1b39831cfcd3f3b26aadb45
#
_entry.id   551d1c62e1b39831cfcd3f3b26aadb45
#
_cell.length_a   1.000
_cell.length_b   1.000
_cell.length_c   1.000
_cell.angle_alpha   90.00
_cell.angle_beta   90.00
_cell.angle_gamma   90.00
#
_symmetry.space_group_name_H-M   'P 1'
#
loop_
_entity.id
_entity.type
_entity.pdbx_description
1 polymer ?
#
loop_
_entity_poly.entity_id
_entity_poly.type
_entity_poly.pdbx_seq_one_letter_code
_entity_poly.pdbx_strand_id
1 'polypeptide(L)'
;MPWRRARRKVERPVDVSRSIEESLEEAAEGEEEEDLVELAELDGARITEAATGEPDPDREPSDLAIKLQNALDAPHREPPRRGLESEAPHRGRLPQSAASVRETTRVKAAAPSESAHAAALPEVGVDLEVEAARGLRLKNPVLTASGTFGQGVEYAELIDVSRLGAIVNKGTTPAARPGNPQYRIAETPSGILNSIGLENPGATEVARKYAKAWADLGVSVIVNVAGYSVDDYVYVVHELEGTPAVVAYELNISCPNVKGGMLFGCDPGLAAEVTRAVKAETDLPVIVKLTPNAPDVVAVARACEEAGADGLTAINTVLGMRIDTKRRRPILGTGSGGLSGPAIRPIAVHITYQVAQAVAIPIIGAGGVTNTDDALEFLMAGASAVQVGTATFADPLAPIKVIEGLAAYVGGHGLASIRDVIGVALPPPEPDD
;
A
#
# COMPACT_ATOMS: atom_id res chain seq x y z
N MET A 1 34.88 -28.19 -38.98
CA MET A 1 34.67 -29.12 -37.83
C MET A 1 33.19 -29.15 -37.48
N PRO A 2 32.46 -30.27 -37.54
CA PRO A 2 31.01 -30.33 -37.43
C PRO A 2 30.56 -30.61 -35.99
N TRP A 3 29.61 -29.80 -35.49
CA TRP A 3 28.93 -30.06 -34.25
C TRP A 3 27.87 -31.15 -34.43
N ARG A 4 28.06 -32.30 -33.73
CA ARG A 4 27.07 -33.37 -33.65
C ARG A 4 25.92 -33.00 -32.72
N ARG A 5 24.69 -33.04 -33.25
CA ARG A 5 23.44 -32.95 -32.50
C ARG A 5 23.27 -34.24 -31.66
N ALA A 6 23.31 -34.11 -30.35
CA ALA A 6 22.82 -35.14 -29.44
C ALA A 6 21.30 -35.02 -29.30
N ARG A 7 20.57 -36.05 -29.73
CA ARG A 7 19.13 -36.18 -29.48
C ARG A 7 18.94 -36.55 -28.02
N ARG A 8 18.31 -35.66 -27.21
CA ARG A 8 17.77 -36.01 -25.92
C ARG A 8 16.56 -36.93 -26.09
N LYS A 9 16.56 -38.07 -25.43
CA LYS A 9 15.39 -38.93 -25.24
C LYS A 9 14.35 -38.13 -24.44
N VAL A 10 13.14 -38.07 -24.94
CA VAL A 10 11.97 -37.59 -24.21
C VAL A 10 11.56 -38.72 -23.26
N GLU A 11 11.82 -38.53 -21.97
CA GLU A 11 11.25 -39.36 -20.92
C GLU A 11 9.76 -39.05 -20.79
N ARG A 12 8.95 -40.10 -20.61
CA ARG A 12 7.49 -39.98 -20.45
C ARG A 12 7.19 -39.24 -19.14
N PRO A 13 6.09 -38.47 -19.04
CA PRO A 13 5.71 -37.84 -17.79
C PRO A 13 5.51 -38.92 -16.71
N VAL A 14 6.12 -38.73 -15.56
CA VAL A 14 5.86 -39.52 -14.36
C VAL A 14 4.44 -39.19 -13.92
N ASP A 15 3.64 -40.21 -13.64
CA ASP A 15 2.29 -40.04 -13.11
C ASP A 15 2.39 -39.57 -11.64
N VAL A 16 2.28 -38.26 -11.45
CA VAL A 16 2.46 -37.60 -10.16
C VAL A 16 1.32 -37.94 -9.18
N SER A 17 0.14 -38.31 -9.71
CA SER A 17 -1.01 -38.69 -8.88
C SER A 17 -0.73 -39.95 -8.02
N ARG A 18 -0.05 -40.92 -8.58
CA ARG A 18 0.28 -42.18 -7.88
C ARG A 18 1.33 -41.99 -6.79
N SER A 19 2.28 -41.07 -7.00
CA SER A 19 3.33 -40.73 -6.02
C SER A 19 2.78 -39.99 -4.82
N ILE A 20 1.72 -39.21 -4.99
CA ILE A 20 1.04 -38.45 -3.91
C ILE A 20 0.19 -39.39 -3.06
N GLU A 21 -0.53 -40.34 -3.68
CA GLU A 21 -1.33 -41.30 -2.95
C GLU A 21 -0.45 -42.23 -2.08
N GLU A 22 0.68 -42.72 -2.61
CA GLU A 22 1.63 -43.56 -1.85
C GLU A 22 2.28 -42.78 -0.68
N SER A 23 2.56 -41.46 -0.85
CA SER A 23 3.13 -40.63 0.23
C SER A 23 2.11 -40.26 1.30
N LEU A 24 0.82 -40.13 0.95
CA LEU A 24 -0.25 -39.85 1.90
C LEU A 24 -0.70 -41.10 2.67
N GLU A 25 -0.56 -42.31 2.08
CA GLU A 25 -0.78 -43.57 2.81
C GLU A 25 0.34 -43.83 3.84
N GLU A 26 1.61 -43.51 3.51
CA GLU A 26 2.71 -43.61 4.47
C GLU A 26 2.61 -42.59 5.62
N ALA A 27 2.08 -41.38 5.37
CA ALA A 27 1.86 -40.37 6.40
C ALA A 27 0.66 -40.68 7.33
N ALA A 28 -0.33 -41.41 6.84
CA ALA A 28 -1.50 -41.81 7.63
C ALA A 28 -1.23 -42.96 8.64
N GLU A 29 -0.11 -43.66 8.51
CA GLU A 29 0.33 -44.70 9.47
C GLU A 29 1.22 -44.16 10.61
N GLY A 30 1.63 -42.89 10.59
CA GLY A 30 2.40 -42.19 11.63
C GLY A 30 1.51 -41.31 12.50
N GLU A 31 1.46 -41.61 13.79
CA GLU A 31 0.67 -40.84 14.78
C GLU A 31 1.28 -39.44 15.07
N GLU A 32 1.11 -38.44 14.18
CA GLU A 32 1.31 -37.05 14.57
C GLU A 32 0.42 -36.13 13.66
N GLU A 33 -0.67 -35.62 14.23
CA GLU A 33 -1.61 -34.65 13.60
C GLU A 33 -0.94 -33.30 13.20
N GLU A 34 0.25 -32.99 13.71
CA GLU A 34 0.95 -31.72 13.43
C GLU A 34 1.56 -31.68 12.01
N ASP A 35 1.96 -32.81 11.44
CA ASP A 35 2.60 -32.85 10.12
C ASP A 35 1.62 -32.68 8.94
N LEU A 36 0.34 -33.00 9.14
CA LEU A 36 -0.69 -32.86 8.10
C LEU A 36 -1.11 -31.40 7.85
N VAL A 37 -1.00 -30.55 8.84
CA VAL A 37 -1.32 -29.11 8.71
C VAL A 37 -0.20 -28.39 7.96
N GLU A 38 1.06 -28.75 8.18
CA GLU A 38 2.21 -28.13 7.51
C GLU A 38 2.29 -28.51 6.01
N LEU A 39 1.89 -29.73 5.65
CA LEU A 39 1.79 -30.17 4.25
C LEU A 39 0.61 -29.51 3.49
N ALA A 40 -0.49 -29.24 4.14
CA ALA A 40 -1.65 -28.57 3.53
C ALA A 40 -1.39 -27.07 3.24
N GLU A 41 -0.58 -26.40 4.05
CA GLU A 41 -0.18 -25.01 3.82
C GLU A 41 0.85 -24.84 2.69
N LEU A 42 1.70 -25.83 2.44
CA LEU A 42 2.72 -25.81 1.39
C LEU A 42 2.18 -26.09 -0.01
N ASP A 43 1.09 -26.85 -0.15
CA ASP A 43 0.51 -27.25 -1.44
C ASP A 43 -0.80 -26.56 -1.83
N GLY A 44 -1.30 -25.61 -1.03
CA GLY A 44 -2.52 -24.85 -1.33
C GLY A 44 -2.51 -24.14 -2.70
N ALA A 45 -1.35 -23.85 -3.26
CA ALA A 45 -1.19 -23.27 -4.58
C ALA A 45 -1.27 -24.31 -5.73
N ARG A 46 -1.01 -25.59 -5.45
CA ARG A 46 -1.02 -26.66 -6.47
C ARG A 46 -2.37 -27.39 -6.58
N ILE A 47 -3.16 -27.39 -5.52
CA ILE A 47 -4.49 -28.01 -5.51
C ILE A 47 -5.50 -27.22 -6.34
N THR A 48 -5.32 -25.91 -6.49
CA THR A 48 -6.19 -25.04 -7.32
C THR A 48 -6.02 -25.29 -8.82
N GLU A 49 -4.88 -25.72 -9.29
CA GLU A 49 -4.67 -26.00 -10.72
C GLU A 49 -5.32 -27.33 -11.20
N ALA A 50 -5.53 -28.28 -10.31
CA ALA A 50 -6.20 -29.53 -10.61
C ALA A 50 -7.74 -29.46 -10.58
N ALA A 51 -8.31 -28.38 -10.07
CA ALA A 51 -9.75 -28.20 -9.87
C ALA A 51 -10.49 -27.44 -11.02
N THR A 52 -9.80 -27.11 -12.11
CA THR A 52 -10.39 -26.36 -13.25
C THR A 52 -11.05 -27.21 -14.34
N GLY A 53 -11.37 -28.47 -14.04
CA GLY A 53 -12.35 -29.22 -14.83
C GLY A 53 -13.77 -28.83 -14.39
N GLU A 54 -14.68 -28.60 -15.35
CA GLU A 54 -16.11 -28.34 -15.04
C GLU A 54 -16.63 -29.38 -14.05
N PRO A 55 -17.29 -28.98 -12.94
CA PRO A 55 -17.79 -29.92 -11.94
C PRO A 55 -18.88 -30.80 -12.54
N ASP A 56 -18.65 -32.09 -12.53
CA ASP A 56 -19.68 -33.10 -12.84
C ASP A 56 -20.72 -33.06 -11.69
N PRO A 57 -21.98 -32.68 -11.96
CA PRO A 57 -23.00 -32.50 -10.93
C PRO A 57 -23.41 -33.82 -10.25
N ASP A 58 -23.02 -34.99 -10.79
CA ASP A 58 -23.38 -36.30 -10.28
C ASP A 58 -22.26 -37.01 -9.53
N ARG A 59 -21.07 -36.33 -9.33
CA ARG A 59 -19.96 -36.93 -8.61
C ARG A 59 -20.06 -36.67 -7.11
N GLU A 60 -20.22 -37.72 -6.31
CA GLU A 60 -20.11 -37.61 -4.86
C GLU A 60 -18.69 -37.11 -4.45
N PRO A 61 -18.60 -36.19 -3.47
CA PRO A 61 -17.31 -35.68 -2.99
C PRO A 61 -16.47 -36.82 -2.41
N SER A 62 -15.18 -36.84 -2.70
CA SER A 62 -14.26 -37.84 -2.16
C SER A 62 -14.18 -37.77 -0.63
N ASP A 63 -13.92 -38.89 0.04
CA ASP A 63 -13.73 -38.95 1.50
C ASP A 63 -12.70 -37.94 2.00
N LEU A 64 -11.68 -37.61 1.20
CA LEU A 64 -10.65 -36.61 1.51
C LEU A 64 -11.24 -35.18 1.48
N ALA A 65 -12.08 -34.84 0.52
CA ALA A 65 -12.75 -33.56 0.46
C ALA A 65 -13.68 -33.33 1.66
N ILE A 66 -14.37 -34.40 2.10
CA ILE A 66 -15.23 -34.38 3.29
C ILE A 66 -14.41 -34.20 4.56
N LYS A 67 -13.24 -34.86 4.68
CA LYS A 67 -12.33 -34.71 5.83
C LYS A 67 -11.70 -33.32 5.90
N LEU A 68 -11.28 -32.74 4.77
CA LEU A 68 -10.77 -31.37 4.69
C LEU A 68 -11.86 -30.34 5.06
N GLN A 69 -13.07 -30.50 4.58
CA GLN A 69 -14.19 -29.62 4.93
C GLN A 69 -14.50 -29.67 6.42
N ASN A 70 -14.52 -30.88 7.01
CA ASN A 70 -14.75 -31.08 8.44
C ASN A 70 -13.62 -30.50 9.32
N ALA A 71 -12.36 -30.50 8.83
CA ALA A 71 -11.23 -29.89 9.53
C ALA A 71 -11.29 -28.34 9.49
N LEU A 72 -11.79 -27.76 8.39
CA LEU A 72 -11.98 -26.32 8.24
C LEU A 72 -13.19 -25.79 9.06
N ASP A 73 -14.21 -26.61 9.25
CA ASP A 73 -15.43 -26.26 9.99
C ASP A 73 -15.32 -26.57 11.50
N ALA A 74 -14.23 -27.18 11.96
CA ALA A 74 -14.01 -27.46 13.37
C ALA A 74 -13.77 -26.16 14.18
N PRO A 75 -14.47 -25.93 15.31
CA PRO A 75 -14.26 -24.74 16.12
C PRO A 75 -12.83 -24.77 16.71
N HIS A 76 -12.09 -23.67 16.54
CA HIS A 76 -10.74 -23.49 17.09
C HIS A 76 -10.75 -23.79 18.60
N ARG A 77 -10.16 -24.91 19.00
CA ARG A 77 -9.86 -25.21 20.40
C ARG A 77 -8.61 -24.42 20.80
N GLU A 78 -8.74 -23.59 21.85
CA GLU A 78 -7.56 -23.00 22.48
C GLU A 78 -6.55 -24.09 22.89
N PRO A 79 -5.26 -23.90 22.63
CA PRO A 79 -4.24 -24.86 23.06
C PRO A 79 -4.22 -24.95 24.60
N PRO A 80 -4.01 -26.13 25.19
CA PRO A 80 -3.98 -26.31 26.64
C PRO A 80 -2.86 -25.48 27.24
N ARG A 81 -3.20 -24.64 28.24
CA ARG A 81 -2.23 -23.88 29.02
C ARG A 81 -1.34 -24.87 29.79
N ARG A 82 -0.11 -25.09 29.34
CA ARG A 82 0.89 -25.81 30.13
C ARG A 82 1.21 -24.98 31.39
N GLY A 83 0.83 -25.52 32.53
CA GLY A 83 1.21 -24.98 33.83
C GLY A 83 2.72 -25.07 34.01
N LEU A 84 3.38 -23.94 34.08
CA LEU A 84 4.75 -23.81 34.56
C LEU A 84 4.65 -23.76 36.07
N GLU A 85 4.86 -24.87 36.75
CA GLU A 85 5.22 -24.89 38.16
C GLU A 85 6.61 -24.27 38.33
N SER A 86 6.67 -23.10 38.94
CA SER A 86 7.91 -22.42 39.28
C SER A 86 8.49 -23.01 40.55
N GLU A 87 9.56 -23.79 40.44
CA GLU A 87 10.47 -23.99 41.57
C GLU A 87 11.28 -22.72 41.80
N ALA A 88 11.13 -22.14 43.02
CA ALA A 88 11.85 -20.97 43.45
C ALA A 88 13.26 -21.37 43.97
N PRO A 89 14.33 -20.73 43.53
CA PRO A 89 15.62 -20.85 44.15
C PRO A 89 15.78 -19.92 45.35
N HIS A 90 16.46 -20.39 46.37
CA HIS A 90 16.76 -19.85 47.67
C HIS A 90 17.15 -18.36 47.69
N ARG A 91 16.59 -17.66 48.70
CA ARG A 91 16.93 -16.30 49.12
C ARG A 91 18.38 -16.21 49.61
N GLY A 92 19.20 -15.49 48.83
CA GLY A 92 20.46 -14.89 49.32
C GLY A 92 20.17 -13.47 49.78
N ARG A 93 20.52 -13.15 51.06
CA ARG A 93 20.45 -11.82 51.68
C ARG A 93 21.36 -10.83 50.94
N LEU A 94 20.82 -9.71 50.46
CA LEU A 94 21.59 -8.53 50.08
C LEU A 94 21.63 -7.52 51.23
N PRO A 95 22.74 -6.79 51.40
CA PRO A 95 22.88 -5.82 52.49
C PRO A 95 22.13 -4.53 52.21
N GLN A 96 21.53 -3.99 53.27
CA GLN A 96 20.92 -2.67 53.26
C GLN A 96 22.01 -1.59 53.22
N SER A 97 21.97 -0.69 52.23
CA SER A 97 22.62 0.60 52.29
C SER A 97 21.68 1.68 51.79
N ALA A 98 21.38 2.52 52.70
CA ALA A 98 20.99 3.93 52.72
C ALA A 98 20.34 4.55 51.48
N ALA A 99 19.17 5.08 51.77
CA ALA A 99 18.36 6.00 51.01
C ALA A 99 19.12 7.23 50.48
N SER A 100 18.91 7.59 49.23
CA SER A 100 18.81 8.99 48.82
C SER A 100 17.67 9.12 47.81
N VAL A 101 16.60 9.72 48.28
CA VAL A 101 15.49 10.21 47.46
C VAL A 101 16.05 11.28 46.55
N ARG A 102 16.18 11.00 45.27
CA ARG A 102 16.35 12.05 44.25
C ARG A 102 14.97 12.48 43.76
N GLU A 103 14.62 13.67 44.20
CA GLU A 103 13.55 14.50 43.71
C GLU A 103 13.62 14.56 42.18
N THR A 104 12.65 14.00 41.50
CA THR A 104 12.49 14.15 40.03
C THR A 104 12.06 15.58 39.76
N THR A 105 13.01 16.42 39.40
CA THR A 105 12.76 17.77 38.93
C THR A 105 11.90 17.64 37.65
N ARG A 106 10.66 18.05 37.78
CA ARG A 106 9.72 18.24 36.64
C ARG A 106 10.34 19.29 35.73
N VAL A 107 10.93 18.86 34.62
CA VAL A 107 11.36 19.78 33.57
C VAL A 107 10.08 20.40 32.98
N LYS A 108 9.81 21.66 33.35
CA LYS A 108 8.85 22.50 32.66
C LYS A 108 9.31 22.57 31.20
N ALA A 109 8.50 22.05 30.26
CA ALA A 109 8.71 22.33 28.86
C ALA A 109 8.76 23.85 28.69
N ALA A 110 9.90 24.36 28.25
CA ALA A 110 10.02 25.73 27.83
C ALA A 110 9.10 25.91 26.62
N ALA A 111 8.32 26.99 26.64
CA ALA A 111 7.57 27.40 25.47
C ALA A 111 8.55 27.52 24.28
N PRO A 112 8.17 27.09 23.05
CA PRO A 112 9.03 27.20 21.89
C PRO A 112 9.38 28.68 21.73
N SER A 113 10.69 28.95 21.67
CA SER A 113 11.20 30.29 21.40
C SER A 113 10.77 30.69 19.98
N GLU A 114 10.25 31.89 19.81
CA GLU A 114 9.80 32.50 18.55
C GLU A 114 10.91 32.66 17.48
N SER A 115 12.02 31.98 17.57
CA SER A 115 13.19 32.20 16.68
C SER A 115 13.51 31.06 15.73
N ALA A 116 12.57 30.15 15.46
CA ALA A 116 12.71 29.15 14.40
C ALA A 116 11.65 29.32 13.28
N HIS A 117 11.26 30.58 13.03
CA HIS A 117 10.64 30.90 11.72
C HIS A 117 11.75 30.80 10.70
N ALA A 118 11.73 29.69 9.93
CA ALA A 118 12.46 29.64 8.67
C ALA A 118 12.17 30.92 7.91
N ALA A 119 13.24 31.61 7.47
CA ALA A 119 13.12 32.81 6.67
C ALA A 119 12.10 32.54 5.56
N ALA A 120 11.05 33.37 5.50
CA ALA A 120 10.10 33.31 4.41
C ALA A 120 10.92 33.41 3.12
N LEU A 121 10.85 32.36 2.28
CA LEU A 121 11.41 32.44 0.95
C LEU A 121 10.82 33.69 0.29
N PRO A 122 11.62 34.44 -0.52
CA PRO A 122 11.06 35.56 -1.23
C PRO A 122 9.82 35.08 -1.98
N GLU A 123 8.72 35.84 -1.89
CA GLU A 123 7.54 35.68 -2.73
C GLU A 123 7.94 35.96 -4.20
N VAL A 124 8.69 35.06 -4.77
CA VAL A 124 8.77 34.95 -6.21
C VAL A 124 7.44 34.31 -6.58
N GLY A 125 6.57 35.05 -7.28
CA GLY A 125 5.26 34.60 -7.71
C GLY A 125 5.37 33.46 -8.73
N VAL A 126 5.87 32.29 -8.24
CA VAL A 126 6.08 31.08 -9.02
C VAL A 126 4.77 30.31 -9.03
N ASP A 127 4.30 29.96 -10.22
CA ASP A 127 3.07 29.17 -10.38
C ASP A 127 3.37 27.68 -10.20
N LEU A 128 2.90 27.12 -9.09
CA LEU A 128 2.97 25.69 -8.79
C LEU A 128 1.62 24.99 -8.96
N GLU A 129 0.56 25.68 -9.41
CA GLU A 129 -0.76 25.09 -9.59
C GLU A 129 -0.73 23.97 -10.65
N VAL A 130 -1.37 22.85 -10.35
CA VAL A 130 -1.50 21.69 -11.25
C VAL A 130 -2.93 21.15 -11.24
N GLU A 131 -3.29 20.42 -12.29
CA GLU A 131 -4.44 19.54 -12.32
C GLU A 131 -3.98 18.13 -11.99
N ALA A 132 -4.27 17.64 -10.78
CA ALA A 132 -3.84 16.34 -10.30
C ALA A 132 -4.76 15.18 -10.73
N ALA A 133 -6.01 15.49 -11.05
CA ALA A 133 -6.99 14.63 -11.71
C ALA A 133 -7.95 15.55 -12.48
N ARG A 134 -8.70 15.04 -13.44
CA ARG A 134 -9.71 15.84 -14.16
C ARG A 134 -10.66 16.50 -13.18
N GLY A 135 -10.72 17.82 -13.20
CA GLY A 135 -11.52 18.62 -12.26
C GLY A 135 -10.90 18.84 -10.87
N LEU A 136 -9.73 18.29 -10.58
CA LEU A 136 -9.01 18.48 -9.31
C LEU A 136 -7.79 19.38 -9.51
N ARG A 137 -7.94 20.68 -9.19
CA ARG A 137 -6.83 21.63 -9.17
C ARG A 137 -6.25 21.75 -7.78
N LEU A 138 -4.93 21.66 -7.68
CA LEU A 138 -4.16 21.80 -6.46
C LEU A 138 -3.20 22.98 -6.58
N LYS A 139 -3.04 23.74 -5.49
CA LYS A 139 -2.14 24.91 -5.43
C LYS A 139 -0.65 24.61 -5.62
N ASN A 140 -0.26 23.35 -5.45
CA ASN A 140 1.06 22.82 -5.78
C ASN A 140 0.99 21.29 -5.97
N PRO A 141 2.00 20.66 -6.62
CA PRO A 141 1.94 19.26 -7.00
C PRO A 141 2.27 18.27 -5.88
N VAL A 142 2.40 18.69 -4.62
CA VAL A 142 2.90 17.80 -3.56
C VAL A 142 1.78 17.37 -2.62
N LEU A 143 1.55 16.06 -2.59
CA LEU A 143 0.59 15.40 -1.73
C LEU A 143 1.32 14.46 -0.75
N THR A 144 0.61 14.01 0.29
CA THR A 144 1.08 12.92 1.14
C THR A 144 0.58 11.57 0.63
N ALA A 145 1.30 10.48 0.93
CA ALA A 145 0.84 9.13 0.58
C ALA A 145 -0.04 8.53 1.69
N SER A 146 -1.08 7.81 1.30
CA SER A 146 -2.16 7.29 2.15
C SER A 146 -1.72 6.42 3.33
N GLY A 147 -0.58 5.74 3.23
CA GLY A 147 -0.13 4.78 4.26
C GLY A 147 0.72 5.37 5.37
N THR A 148 1.26 6.57 5.21
CA THR A 148 2.36 7.12 6.01
C THR A 148 2.04 8.40 6.74
N PHE A 149 0.85 8.97 6.53
CA PHE A 149 0.47 10.29 7.07
C PHE A 149 -0.76 10.25 7.98
N GLY A 150 -1.18 9.06 8.43
CA GLY A 150 -2.35 8.90 9.29
C GLY A 150 -3.62 9.49 8.65
N GLN A 151 -4.37 10.24 9.44
CA GLN A 151 -5.50 11.03 8.96
C GLN A 151 -5.11 12.50 8.64
N GLY A 152 -3.81 12.81 8.76
CA GLY A 152 -3.26 14.15 8.52
C GLY A 152 -3.26 15.04 9.76
N VAL A 153 -4.18 14.86 10.68
CA VAL A 153 -4.29 15.65 11.91
C VAL A 153 -3.10 15.40 12.86
N GLU A 154 -2.53 14.21 12.82
CA GLU A 154 -1.38 13.82 13.64
C GLU A 154 -0.12 14.58 13.27
N TYR A 155 -0.01 15.02 12.02
CA TYR A 155 1.13 15.78 11.51
C TYR A 155 0.95 17.30 11.63
N ALA A 156 -0.28 17.79 11.87
CA ALA A 156 -0.57 19.20 11.99
C ALA A 156 0.15 19.89 13.17
N GLU A 157 0.59 19.10 14.17
CA GLU A 157 1.42 19.61 15.27
C GLU A 157 2.91 19.76 14.89
N LEU A 158 3.33 19.11 13.80
CA LEU A 158 4.73 19.07 13.35
C LEU A 158 5.00 19.99 12.16
N ILE A 159 4.03 20.11 11.27
CA ILE A 159 4.14 20.88 10.03
C ILE A 159 2.85 21.68 9.76
N ASP A 160 2.95 22.75 9.01
CA ASP A 160 1.80 23.45 8.46
C ASP A 160 1.23 22.64 7.27
N VAL A 161 0.28 21.75 7.56
CA VAL A 161 -0.37 20.89 6.55
C VAL A 161 -1.16 21.68 5.52
N SER A 162 -1.55 22.93 5.85
CA SER A 162 -2.26 23.81 4.91
C SER A 162 -1.40 24.16 3.69
N ARG A 163 -0.07 24.05 3.76
CA ARG A 163 0.86 24.28 2.66
C ARG A 163 0.87 23.17 1.60
N LEU A 164 0.42 21.96 1.96
CA LEU A 164 0.35 20.83 1.03
C LEU A 164 -0.66 21.07 -0.10
N GLY A 165 -0.45 20.47 -1.25
CA GLY A 165 -1.45 20.41 -2.31
C GLY A 165 -2.70 19.68 -1.84
N ALA A 166 -2.53 18.49 -1.28
CA ALA A 166 -3.58 17.75 -0.57
C ALA A 166 -2.99 16.73 0.40
N ILE A 167 -3.79 16.27 1.35
CA ILE A 167 -3.52 15.09 2.16
C ILE A 167 -4.26 13.91 1.52
N VAL A 168 -3.57 12.77 1.31
CA VAL A 168 -4.23 11.48 1.08
C VAL A 168 -4.26 10.74 2.42
N ASN A 169 -5.44 10.55 2.97
CA ASN A 169 -5.59 9.97 4.30
C ASN A 169 -5.28 8.46 4.34
N LYS A 170 -5.24 7.89 5.52
CA LYS A 170 -5.11 6.45 5.75
C LYS A 170 -6.26 5.70 5.07
N GLY A 171 -5.93 4.57 4.41
CA GLY A 171 -6.92 3.73 3.75
C GLY A 171 -8.12 3.42 4.65
N THR A 172 -9.30 3.80 4.18
CA THR A 172 -10.56 3.71 4.90
C THR A 172 -11.37 2.55 4.35
N THR A 173 -11.89 1.69 5.25
CA THR A 173 -12.75 0.54 4.92
C THR A 173 -14.15 0.76 5.51
N PRO A 174 -15.21 0.03 5.08
CA PRO A 174 -16.54 0.16 5.64
C PRO A 174 -16.55 0.02 7.17
N ALA A 175 -16.02 -1.08 7.68
CA ALA A 175 -15.90 -1.35 9.11
C ALA A 175 -14.48 -1.09 9.61
N ALA A 176 -14.36 -0.85 10.92
CA ALA A 176 -13.06 -0.73 11.60
C ALA A 176 -12.22 -2.00 11.44
N ARG A 177 -10.91 -1.82 11.26
CA ARG A 177 -9.93 -2.91 11.14
C ARG A 177 -8.79 -2.73 12.14
N PRO A 178 -8.44 -3.77 12.92
CA PRO A 178 -7.33 -3.72 13.88
C PRO A 178 -5.95 -3.83 13.20
N GLY A 179 -5.92 -4.13 11.88
CA GLY A 179 -4.69 -4.44 11.16
C GLY A 179 -4.18 -5.87 11.44
N ASN A 180 -3.03 -6.17 10.83
CA ASN A 180 -2.39 -7.48 10.97
C ASN A 180 -1.69 -7.64 12.33
N PRO A 181 -1.40 -8.89 12.76
CA PRO A 181 -0.55 -9.17 13.92
C PRO A 181 0.87 -8.61 13.76
N GLN A 182 1.60 -8.46 14.86
CA GLN A 182 3.00 -8.04 14.87
C GLN A 182 3.91 -9.19 14.37
N TYR A 183 5.07 -8.94 13.70
CA TYR A 183 5.62 -7.61 13.42
C TYR A 183 5.11 -7.12 12.07
N ARG A 184 4.73 -5.84 11.99
CA ARG A 184 4.08 -5.25 10.82
C ARG A 184 4.99 -4.36 9.98
N ILE A 185 6.18 -4.02 10.48
CA ILE A 185 7.15 -3.14 9.82
C ILE A 185 8.54 -3.72 9.97
N ALA A 186 9.34 -3.65 8.90
CA ALA A 186 10.74 -4.00 8.90
C ALA A 186 11.54 -3.04 8.01
N GLU A 187 12.60 -2.45 8.55
CA GLU A 187 13.52 -1.62 7.78
C GLU A 187 14.31 -2.45 6.77
N THR A 188 14.63 -1.84 5.64
CA THR A 188 15.56 -2.35 4.64
C THR A 188 16.65 -1.31 4.36
N PRO A 189 17.76 -1.63 3.67
CA PRO A 189 18.84 -0.67 3.44
C PRO A 189 18.41 0.65 2.78
N SER A 190 17.35 0.62 1.95
CA SER A 190 16.86 1.79 1.19
C SER A 190 15.35 1.94 1.22
N GLY A 191 14.68 1.47 2.29
CA GLY A 191 13.22 1.56 2.39
C GLY A 191 12.65 0.82 3.57
N ILE A 192 11.35 0.58 3.52
CA ILE A 192 10.58 -0.08 4.58
C ILE A 192 9.67 -1.14 3.97
N LEU A 193 9.69 -2.34 4.54
CA LEU A 193 8.67 -3.37 4.33
C LEU A 193 7.55 -3.19 5.35
N ASN A 194 6.31 -3.22 4.90
CA ASN A 194 5.15 -3.14 5.79
C ASN A 194 4.06 -4.16 5.44
N SER A 195 3.36 -4.60 6.46
CA SER A 195 2.13 -5.39 6.37
C SER A 195 1.13 -4.92 7.43
N ILE A 196 0.68 -3.68 7.32
CA ILE A 196 -0.19 -3.04 8.32
C ILE A 196 -1.58 -3.68 8.38
N GLY A 197 -2.12 -4.14 7.23
CA GLY A 197 -3.44 -4.78 7.16
C GLY A 197 -4.60 -3.80 7.22
N LEU A 198 -4.45 -2.61 6.64
CA LEU A 198 -5.50 -1.59 6.55
C LEU A 198 -6.09 -1.18 7.92
N GLU A 199 -5.26 -1.07 8.97
CA GLU A 199 -5.71 -0.57 10.27
C GLU A 199 -6.34 0.80 10.13
N ASN A 200 -7.65 0.91 10.46
CA ASN A 200 -8.42 2.15 10.38
C ASN A 200 -9.71 2.01 11.20
N PRO A 201 -10.36 3.14 11.60
CA PRO A 201 -11.56 3.11 12.45
C PRO A 201 -12.87 2.83 11.70
N GLY A 202 -12.85 2.67 10.37
CA GLY A 202 -14.05 2.53 9.53
C GLY A 202 -14.62 3.88 9.05
N ALA A 203 -15.36 3.84 7.93
CA ALA A 203 -15.81 5.04 7.21
C ALA A 203 -16.65 5.98 8.08
N THR A 204 -17.67 5.47 8.77
CA THR A 204 -18.55 6.25 9.65
C THR A 204 -17.75 6.98 10.74
N GLU A 205 -16.78 6.31 11.36
CA GLU A 205 -15.95 6.94 12.40
C GLU A 205 -14.95 7.94 11.82
N VAL A 206 -14.43 7.71 10.60
CA VAL A 206 -13.60 8.68 9.88
C VAL A 206 -14.40 9.95 9.62
N ALA A 207 -15.60 9.85 9.05
CA ALA A 207 -16.47 10.99 8.80
C ALA A 207 -16.79 11.75 10.10
N ARG A 208 -17.23 11.03 11.15
CA ARG A 208 -17.60 11.62 12.43
C ARG A 208 -16.46 12.35 13.14
N LYS A 209 -15.26 11.77 13.13
CA LYS A 209 -14.13 12.23 13.94
C LYS A 209 -13.27 13.28 13.23
N TYR A 210 -13.04 13.11 11.92
CA TYR A 210 -12.03 13.88 11.22
C TYR A 210 -12.58 14.98 10.30
N ALA A 211 -13.85 14.92 9.86
CA ALA A 211 -14.44 15.90 8.96
C ALA A 211 -14.25 17.36 9.43
N LYS A 212 -14.58 17.64 10.71
CA LYS A 212 -14.39 18.95 11.28
C LYS A 212 -12.92 19.35 11.37
N ALA A 213 -12.05 18.43 11.80
CA ALA A 213 -10.63 18.73 11.93
C ALA A 213 -9.99 19.04 10.58
N TRP A 214 -10.34 18.31 9.51
CA TRP A 214 -9.87 18.60 8.15
C TRP A 214 -10.30 19.99 7.66
N ALA A 215 -11.57 20.35 7.91
CA ALA A 215 -12.07 21.69 7.56
C ALA A 215 -11.33 22.79 8.35
N ASP A 216 -11.11 22.59 9.65
CA ASP A 216 -10.41 23.55 10.52
C ASP A 216 -8.93 23.72 10.11
N LEU A 217 -8.27 22.68 9.57
CA LEU A 217 -6.90 22.73 9.07
C LEU A 217 -6.76 23.45 7.73
N GLY A 218 -7.85 23.69 7.00
CA GLY A 218 -7.83 24.39 5.72
C GLY A 218 -7.04 23.66 4.62
N VAL A 219 -7.00 22.32 4.67
CA VAL A 219 -6.29 21.47 3.71
C VAL A 219 -7.26 20.61 2.91
N SER A 220 -7.00 20.45 1.61
CA SER A 220 -7.73 19.52 0.76
C SER A 220 -7.41 18.08 1.15
N VAL A 221 -8.43 17.24 1.25
CA VAL A 221 -8.29 15.80 1.60
C VAL A 221 -8.80 14.94 0.46
N ILE A 222 -7.96 14.00 0.05
CA ILE A 222 -8.31 12.91 -0.85
C ILE A 222 -8.52 11.67 0.02
N VAL A 223 -9.71 11.10 0.02
CA VAL A 223 -10.00 9.91 0.82
C VAL A 223 -9.47 8.68 0.10
N ASN A 224 -8.51 7.96 0.73
CA ASN A 224 -8.07 6.67 0.24
C ASN A 224 -9.08 5.59 0.64
N VAL A 225 -9.75 5.03 -0.36
CA VAL A 225 -10.84 4.04 -0.21
C VAL A 225 -10.29 2.64 -0.42
N ALA A 226 -10.57 1.73 0.50
CA ALA A 226 -10.16 0.33 0.42
C ALA A 226 -11.31 -0.62 0.76
N GLY A 227 -11.38 -1.73 0.06
CA GLY A 227 -12.44 -2.75 0.24
C GLY A 227 -12.03 -4.10 -0.30
N TYR A 228 -12.88 -5.10 -0.08
CA TYR A 228 -12.73 -6.47 -0.58
C TYR A 228 -13.83 -6.85 -1.59
N SER A 229 -14.82 -5.99 -1.76
CA SER A 229 -15.89 -6.10 -2.76
C SER A 229 -16.15 -4.73 -3.36
N VAL A 230 -16.80 -4.68 -4.52
CA VAL A 230 -17.23 -3.42 -5.15
C VAL A 230 -18.10 -2.61 -4.19
N ASP A 231 -19.04 -3.28 -3.50
CA ASP A 231 -19.95 -2.66 -2.53
C ASP A 231 -19.21 -1.99 -1.36
N ASP A 232 -18.04 -2.52 -0.95
CA ASP A 232 -17.20 -1.90 0.08
C ASP A 232 -16.70 -0.52 -0.35
N TYR A 233 -16.25 -0.38 -1.60
CA TYR A 233 -15.77 0.90 -2.14
C TYR A 233 -16.92 1.90 -2.25
N VAL A 234 -18.04 1.47 -2.80
CA VAL A 234 -19.27 2.28 -2.91
C VAL A 234 -19.73 2.75 -1.53
N TYR A 235 -19.79 1.86 -0.55
CA TYR A 235 -20.18 2.23 0.81
C TYR A 235 -19.30 3.31 1.42
N VAL A 236 -17.95 3.19 1.30
CA VAL A 236 -17.03 4.18 1.88
C VAL A 236 -17.21 5.53 1.22
N VAL A 237 -17.40 5.58 -0.11
CA VAL A 237 -17.64 6.82 -0.84
C VAL A 237 -18.97 7.45 -0.40
N HIS A 238 -20.05 6.68 -0.36
CA HIS A 238 -21.37 7.14 0.08
C HIS A 238 -21.34 7.72 1.51
N GLU A 239 -20.62 7.07 2.45
CA GLU A 239 -20.52 7.50 3.85
C GLU A 239 -19.74 8.82 4.02
N LEU A 240 -18.80 9.12 3.09
CA LEU A 240 -17.92 10.30 3.14
C LEU A 240 -18.33 11.41 2.15
N GLU A 241 -19.34 11.15 1.33
CA GLU A 241 -19.85 12.15 0.37
C GLU A 241 -20.35 13.41 1.10
N GLY A 242 -20.05 14.57 0.56
CA GLY A 242 -20.40 15.85 1.18
C GLY A 242 -19.62 16.20 2.45
N THR A 243 -18.62 15.40 2.84
CA THR A 243 -17.74 15.70 3.98
C THR A 243 -16.89 16.94 3.68
N PRO A 244 -16.91 17.99 4.53
CA PRO A 244 -16.08 19.18 4.34
C PRO A 244 -14.59 18.82 4.16
N ALA A 245 -13.91 19.55 3.27
CA ALA A 245 -12.52 19.35 2.89
C ALA A 245 -12.22 18.09 2.03
N VAL A 246 -13.14 17.15 1.87
CA VAL A 246 -12.97 16.05 0.90
C VAL A 246 -13.18 16.59 -0.50
N VAL A 247 -12.14 16.43 -1.36
CA VAL A 247 -12.10 16.97 -2.73
C VAL A 247 -11.98 15.88 -3.79
N ALA A 248 -11.66 14.64 -3.41
CA ALA A 248 -11.55 13.49 -4.32
C ALA A 248 -11.49 12.17 -3.55
N TYR A 249 -11.63 11.06 -4.27
CA TYR A 249 -11.44 9.70 -3.76
C TYR A 249 -10.28 9.01 -4.47
N GLU A 250 -9.36 8.38 -3.72
CA GLU A 250 -8.28 7.53 -4.25
C GLU A 250 -8.63 6.06 -3.98
N LEU A 251 -8.96 5.28 -5.03
CA LEU A 251 -9.32 3.88 -4.92
C LEU A 251 -8.06 3.01 -4.76
N ASN A 252 -7.88 2.40 -3.62
CA ASN A 252 -6.80 1.46 -3.35
C ASN A 252 -7.20 0.05 -3.80
N ILE A 253 -7.01 -0.23 -5.10
CA ILE A 253 -7.38 -1.51 -5.72
C ILE A 253 -6.36 -2.64 -5.49
N SER A 254 -5.40 -2.47 -4.59
CA SER A 254 -4.42 -3.50 -4.25
C SER A 254 -4.94 -4.56 -3.26
N CYS A 255 -6.19 -4.48 -2.83
CA CYS A 255 -6.80 -5.48 -1.95
C CYS A 255 -7.31 -6.70 -2.74
N PRO A 256 -7.20 -7.93 -2.18
CA PRO A 256 -7.71 -9.12 -2.85
C PRO A 256 -9.24 -9.12 -2.93
N ASN A 257 -9.78 -9.58 -4.07
CA ASN A 257 -11.20 -9.81 -4.25
C ASN A 257 -11.64 -11.06 -3.46
N VAL A 258 -12.70 -10.93 -2.63
CA VAL A 258 -13.22 -12.02 -1.80
C VAL A 258 -13.77 -13.19 -2.63
N LYS A 259 -14.29 -12.94 -3.84
CA LYS A 259 -14.90 -13.98 -4.70
C LYS A 259 -13.92 -14.82 -5.52
N GLY A 260 -12.64 -14.47 -5.58
CA GLY A 260 -11.68 -15.17 -6.44
C GLY A 260 -10.22 -15.14 -5.97
N GLY A 261 -9.94 -14.52 -4.82
CA GLY A 261 -8.55 -14.35 -4.33
C GLY A 261 -7.68 -13.45 -5.21
N MET A 262 -8.24 -12.91 -6.30
CA MET A 262 -7.53 -12.04 -7.24
C MET A 262 -7.55 -10.60 -6.73
N LEU A 263 -6.42 -9.91 -6.88
CA LEU A 263 -6.32 -8.48 -6.60
C LEU A 263 -7.10 -7.69 -7.65
N PHE A 264 -7.99 -6.78 -7.24
CA PHE A 264 -8.69 -5.88 -8.18
C PHE A 264 -7.73 -5.20 -9.15
N GLY A 265 -6.58 -4.74 -8.66
CA GLY A 265 -5.58 -4.03 -9.45
C GLY A 265 -4.70 -4.92 -10.32
N CYS A 266 -4.87 -6.24 -10.33
CA CYS A 266 -4.14 -7.16 -11.21
C CYS A 266 -4.95 -7.58 -12.44
N ASP A 267 -6.26 -7.30 -12.46
CA ASP A 267 -7.17 -7.60 -13.55
C ASP A 267 -7.82 -6.32 -14.09
N PRO A 268 -7.66 -5.98 -15.39
CA PRO A 268 -8.24 -4.77 -15.97
C PRO A 268 -9.76 -4.71 -15.85
N GLY A 269 -10.47 -5.85 -15.98
CA GLY A 269 -11.93 -5.93 -15.90
C GLY A 269 -12.43 -5.61 -14.50
N LEU A 270 -11.81 -6.19 -13.46
CA LEU A 270 -12.15 -5.94 -12.06
C LEU A 270 -11.81 -4.49 -11.65
N ALA A 271 -10.69 -3.94 -12.13
CA ALA A 271 -10.32 -2.55 -11.90
C ALA A 271 -11.34 -1.59 -12.53
N ALA A 272 -11.77 -1.87 -13.75
CA ALA A 272 -12.82 -1.10 -14.44
C ALA A 272 -14.18 -1.22 -13.75
N GLU A 273 -14.55 -2.40 -13.23
CA GLU A 273 -15.81 -2.62 -12.53
C GLU A 273 -15.91 -1.73 -11.27
N VAL A 274 -14.91 -1.78 -10.40
CA VAL A 274 -14.90 -0.97 -9.17
C VAL A 274 -14.84 0.52 -9.49
N THR A 275 -14.07 0.93 -10.50
CA THR A 275 -13.97 2.32 -10.94
C THR A 275 -15.33 2.84 -11.40
N ARG A 276 -16.01 2.10 -12.27
CA ARG A 276 -17.33 2.48 -12.80
C ARG A 276 -18.39 2.57 -11.71
N ALA A 277 -18.39 1.60 -10.79
CA ALA A 277 -19.33 1.59 -9.68
C ALA A 277 -19.17 2.82 -8.79
N VAL A 278 -17.92 3.18 -8.43
CA VAL A 278 -17.67 4.36 -7.62
C VAL A 278 -17.98 5.66 -8.37
N LYS A 279 -17.65 5.75 -9.67
CA LYS A 279 -17.99 6.93 -10.48
C LYS A 279 -19.47 7.19 -10.59
N ALA A 280 -20.33 6.19 -10.40
CA ALA A 280 -21.78 6.35 -10.38
C ALA A 280 -22.30 6.93 -9.06
N GLU A 281 -21.51 6.94 -7.99
CA GLU A 281 -21.92 7.36 -6.64
C GLU A 281 -21.45 8.78 -6.27
N THR A 282 -20.54 9.40 -7.03
CA THR A 282 -19.99 10.69 -6.68
C THR A 282 -19.70 11.57 -7.89
N ASP A 283 -19.91 12.87 -7.73
CA ASP A 283 -19.48 13.90 -8.68
C ASP A 283 -18.01 14.34 -8.45
N LEU A 284 -17.42 13.96 -7.32
CA LEU A 284 -16.03 14.26 -7.03
C LEU A 284 -15.07 13.44 -7.93
N PRO A 285 -13.87 13.95 -8.20
CA PRO A 285 -12.85 13.22 -8.93
C PRO A 285 -12.51 11.87 -8.29
N VAL A 286 -12.46 10.82 -9.11
CA VAL A 286 -12.07 9.46 -8.73
C VAL A 286 -10.71 9.13 -9.33
N ILE A 287 -9.75 8.87 -8.45
CA ILE A 287 -8.36 8.53 -8.77
C ILE A 287 -8.16 7.05 -8.48
N VAL A 288 -7.54 6.29 -9.38
CA VAL A 288 -7.27 4.86 -9.14
C VAL A 288 -5.79 4.64 -8.86
N LYS A 289 -5.49 4.04 -7.70
CA LYS A 289 -4.11 3.74 -7.30
C LYS A 289 -3.66 2.38 -7.81
N LEU A 290 -2.78 2.41 -8.80
CA LEU A 290 -2.23 1.24 -9.49
C LEU A 290 -1.28 0.44 -8.60
N THR A 291 -1.33 -0.89 -8.71
CA THR A 291 -0.37 -1.78 -8.08
C THR A 291 0.76 -2.12 -9.06
N PRO A 292 2.04 -2.01 -8.63
CA PRO A 292 3.17 -2.43 -9.48
C PRO A 292 3.27 -3.96 -9.61
N ASN A 293 2.45 -4.69 -8.87
CA ASN A 293 2.46 -6.16 -8.87
C ASN A 293 1.51 -6.74 -9.93
N ALA A 294 0.82 -5.90 -10.71
CA ALA A 294 -0.01 -6.33 -11.82
C ALA A 294 0.86 -6.91 -12.95
N PRO A 295 0.43 -7.98 -13.63
CA PRO A 295 1.14 -8.51 -14.79
C PRO A 295 1.26 -7.49 -15.94
N ASP A 296 0.23 -6.66 -16.14
CA ASP A 296 0.19 -5.56 -17.11
C ASP A 296 -0.48 -4.33 -16.46
N VAL A 297 0.34 -3.47 -15.87
CA VAL A 297 -0.14 -2.25 -15.21
C VAL A 297 -0.71 -1.23 -16.19
N VAL A 298 -0.21 -1.23 -17.44
CA VAL A 298 -0.68 -0.31 -18.50
C VAL A 298 -2.09 -0.70 -18.96
N ALA A 299 -2.36 -1.99 -19.12
CA ALA A 299 -3.71 -2.47 -19.43
C ALA A 299 -4.71 -2.12 -18.34
N VAL A 300 -4.32 -2.24 -17.06
CA VAL A 300 -5.15 -1.80 -15.91
C VAL A 300 -5.39 -0.30 -15.96
N ALA A 301 -4.36 0.51 -16.24
CA ALA A 301 -4.48 1.96 -16.33
C ALA A 301 -5.50 2.40 -17.41
N ARG A 302 -5.40 1.83 -18.62
CA ARG A 302 -6.35 2.07 -19.72
C ARG A 302 -7.77 1.67 -19.35
N ALA A 303 -7.96 0.50 -18.75
CA ALA A 303 -9.27 0.03 -18.34
C ALA A 303 -9.92 0.94 -17.26
N CYS A 304 -9.13 1.51 -16.36
CA CYS A 304 -9.60 2.48 -15.39
C CYS A 304 -10.00 3.80 -16.06
N GLU A 305 -9.21 4.32 -17.02
CA GLU A 305 -9.56 5.51 -17.79
C GLU A 305 -10.85 5.31 -18.59
N GLU A 306 -10.98 4.19 -19.30
CA GLU A 306 -12.19 3.82 -20.05
C GLU A 306 -13.42 3.64 -19.14
N ALA A 307 -13.22 3.25 -17.89
CA ALA A 307 -14.26 3.15 -16.88
C ALA A 307 -14.66 4.50 -16.26
N GLY A 308 -13.97 5.59 -16.62
CA GLY A 308 -14.30 6.95 -16.20
C GLY A 308 -13.47 7.46 -15.02
N ALA A 309 -12.32 6.88 -14.71
CA ALA A 309 -11.39 7.47 -13.76
C ALA A 309 -10.98 8.89 -14.20
N ASP A 310 -10.87 9.80 -13.24
CA ASP A 310 -10.44 11.19 -13.47
C ASP A 310 -8.92 11.36 -13.36
N GLY A 311 -8.24 10.39 -12.74
CA GLY A 311 -6.80 10.36 -12.58
C GLY A 311 -6.30 8.99 -12.10
N LEU A 312 -4.98 8.83 -12.13
CA LEU A 312 -4.31 7.62 -11.64
C LEU A 312 -3.25 7.99 -10.61
N THR A 313 -2.99 7.09 -9.65
CA THR A 313 -1.78 7.16 -8.81
C THR A 313 -0.84 6.01 -9.18
N ALA A 314 0.36 6.30 -9.61
CA ALA A 314 1.40 5.31 -9.95
C ALA A 314 2.62 5.53 -9.02
N ILE A 315 2.84 4.66 -8.02
CA ILE A 315 2.33 3.31 -7.76
C ILE A 315 2.05 3.05 -6.27
N ASN A 316 1.40 1.92 -5.96
CA ASN A 316 1.40 1.35 -4.61
C ASN A 316 2.74 0.64 -4.33
N THR A 317 2.87 -0.02 -3.18
CA THR A 317 4.09 -0.71 -2.75
C THR A 317 4.40 -1.97 -3.58
N VAL A 318 5.69 -2.27 -3.75
CA VAL A 318 6.17 -3.49 -4.42
C VAL A 318 6.17 -4.65 -3.43
N LEU A 319 5.66 -5.80 -3.81
CA LEU A 319 5.69 -7.00 -2.95
C LEU A 319 7.14 -7.41 -2.66
N GLY A 320 7.43 -7.64 -1.39
CA GLY A 320 8.77 -8.02 -0.95
C GLY A 320 8.76 -8.82 0.35
N MET A 321 9.94 -9.40 0.67
CA MET A 321 10.14 -10.19 1.88
C MET A 321 11.54 -9.91 2.45
N ARG A 322 11.67 -10.06 3.77
CA ARG A 322 12.95 -10.09 4.46
C ARG A 322 12.99 -11.26 5.45
N ILE A 323 14.08 -12.04 5.43
CA ILE A 323 14.29 -13.18 6.31
C ILE A 323 15.23 -12.76 7.46
N ASP A 324 14.85 -13.09 8.70
CA ASP A 324 15.77 -13.09 9.84
C ASP A 324 16.62 -14.36 9.79
N THR A 325 17.84 -14.22 9.33
CA THR A 325 18.76 -15.37 9.14
C THR A 325 19.17 -16.03 10.45
N LYS A 326 19.07 -15.32 11.59
CA LYS A 326 19.37 -15.88 12.91
C LYS A 326 18.21 -16.71 13.44
N ARG A 327 16.97 -16.18 13.27
CA ARG A 327 15.74 -16.87 13.70
C ARG A 327 15.20 -17.81 12.64
N ARG A 328 15.75 -17.78 11.41
CA ARG A 328 15.38 -18.62 10.25
C ARG A 328 13.89 -18.52 9.90
N ARG A 329 13.33 -17.31 9.93
CA ARG A 329 11.92 -17.05 9.62
C ARG A 329 11.74 -15.66 9.01
N PRO A 330 10.62 -15.39 8.33
CA PRO A 330 10.28 -14.03 7.90
C PRO A 330 10.27 -13.04 9.07
N ILE A 331 10.64 -11.78 8.80
CA ILE A 331 10.63 -10.73 9.80
C ILE A 331 9.20 -10.25 10.06
N LEU A 332 8.40 -10.10 9.00
CA LEU A 332 7.00 -9.70 9.11
C LEU A 332 6.15 -10.89 9.57
N GLY A 333 5.16 -10.64 10.41
CA GLY A 333 4.25 -11.65 10.93
C GLY A 333 3.40 -12.32 9.85
N THR A 334 3.17 -11.65 8.72
CA THR A 334 2.46 -12.16 7.53
C THR A 334 3.37 -12.81 6.49
N GLY A 335 4.65 -12.97 6.79
CA GLY A 335 5.66 -13.49 5.86
C GLY A 335 6.17 -12.43 4.88
N SER A 336 5.33 -11.89 4.02
CA SER A 336 5.65 -10.86 3.04
C SER A 336 4.95 -9.53 3.35
N GLY A 337 5.31 -8.47 2.61
CA GLY A 337 4.69 -7.15 2.74
C GLY A 337 5.05 -6.23 1.59
N GLY A 338 4.53 -5.02 1.63
CA GLY A 338 4.84 -3.99 0.63
C GLY A 338 6.15 -3.27 0.93
N LEU A 339 7.06 -3.24 -0.02
CA LEU A 339 8.27 -2.44 0.01
C LEU A 339 7.96 -1.03 -0.47
N SER A 340 8.42 -0.03 0.27
CA SER A 340 8.32 1.40 -0.05
C SER A 340 9.63 2.14 0.23
N GLY A 341 9.72 3.41 -0.14
CA GLY A 341 10.90 4.24 0.03
C GLY A 341 11.82 4.26 -1.20
N PRO A 342 13.04 4.83 -1.11
CA PRO A 342 13.92 5.06 -2.25
C PRO A 342 14.21 3.83 -3.11
N ALA A 343 14.18 2.64 -2.51
CA ALA A 343 14.41 1.37 -3.23
C ALA A 343 13.45 1.13 -4.41
N ILE A 344 12.23 1.66 -4.35
CA ILE A 344 11.23 1.44 -5.41
C ILE A 344 11.13 2.60 -6.40
N ARG A 345 11.82 3.72 -6.18
CA ARG A 345 11.69 4.90 -7.05
C ARG A 345 11.94 4.61 -8.53
N PRO A 346 13.03 3.92 -8.94
CA PRO A 346 13.26 3.64 -10.35
C PRO A 346 12.13 2.83 -11.00
N ILE A 347 11.50 1.93 -10.23
CA ILE A 347 10.34 1.14 -10.69
C ILE A 347 9.13 2.05 -10.85
N ALA A 348 8.88 2.92 -9.88
CA ALA A 348 7.75 3.83 -9.87
C ALA A 348 7.83 4.87 -11.00
N VAL A 349 9.01 5.47 -11.23
CA VAL A 349 9.25 6.40 -12.34
C VAL A 349 9.05 5.71 -13.69
N HIS A 350 9.59 4.48 -13.86
CA HIS A 350 9.40 3.71 -15.10
C HIS A 350 7.93 3.42 -15.38
N ILE A 351 7.17 2.95 -14.37
CA ILE A 351 5.74 2.69 -14.54
C ILE A 351 4.98 3.99 -14.85
N THR A 352 5.29 5.09 -14.15
CA THR A 352 4.70 6.40 -14.43
C THR A 352 4.94 6.81 -15.89
N TYR A 353 6.17 6.67 -16.38
CA TYR A 353 6.54 6.96 -17.76
C TYR A 353 5.77 6.11 -18.78
N GLN A 354 5.59 4.81 -18.51
CA GLN A 354 4.81 3.92 -19.39
C GLN A 354 3.32 4.28 -19.40
N VAL A 355 2.74 4.55 -18.22
CA VAL A 355 1.34 4.90 -18.08
C VAL A 355 1.05 6.25 -18.74
N ALA A 356 1.95 7.25 -18.57
CA ALA A 356 1.79 8.57 -19.19
C ALA A 356 1.74 8.55 -20.73
N GLN A 357 2.33 7.55 -21.36
CA GLN A 357 2.24 7.34 -22.80
C GLN A 357 0.97 6.59 -23.23
N ALA A 358 0.22 6.04 -22.28
CA ALA A 358 -0.86 5.12 -22.56
C ALA A 358 -2.26 5.68 -22.26
N VAL A 359 -2.34 6.73 -21.42
CA VAL A 359 -3.59 7.36 -20.97
C VAL A 359 -3.54 8.88 -21.14
N ALA A 360 -4.70 9.52 -21.21
CA ALA A 360 -4.83 10.98 -21.33
C ALA A 360 -5.25 11.68 -20.01
N ILE A 361 -5.54 10.89 -18.95
CA ILE A 361 -5.88 11.45 -17.63
C ILE A 361 -4.62 11.75 -16.82
N PRO A 362 -4.66 12.75 -15.92
CA PRO A 362 -3.53 13.10 -15.06
C PRO A 362 -3.05 11.93 -14.20
N ILE A 363 -1.75 11.92 -13.90
CA ILE A 363 -1.10 10.88 -13.09
C ILE A 363 -0.45 11.53 -11.87
N ILE A 364 -0.66 10.94 -10.70
CA ILE A 364 0.04 11.29 -9.46
C ILE A 364 1.15 10.27 -9.25
N GLY A 365 2.42 10.69 -9.31
CA GLY A 365 3.56 9.82 -9.10
C GLY A 365 3.75 9.48 -7.62
N ALA A 366 3.95 8.22 -7.29
CA ALA A 366 4.16 7.76 -5.91
C ALA A 366 5.17 6.63 -5.83
N GLY A 367 6.15 6.75 -4.92
CA GLY A 367 7.14 5.69 -4.70
C GLY A 367 8.57 6.22 -4.58
N GLY A 368 9.04 6.44 -3.36
CA GLY A 368 10.41 6.78 -3.08
C GLY A 368 10.79 8.26 -3.26
N VAL A 369 9.82 9.17 -3.34
CA VAL A 369 10.07 10.62 -3.33
C VAL A 369 10.59 11.02 -1.95
N THR A 370 11.79 11.59 -1.87
CA THR A 370 12.46 12.04 -0.63
C THR A 370 12.91 13.49 -0.70
N ASN A 371 13.13 14.02 -1.89
CA ASN A 371 13.64 15.35 -2.14
C ASN A 371 13.08 15.90 -3.47
N THR A 372 13.53 17.09 -3.84
CA THR A 372 13.08 17.80 -5.05
C THR A 372 13.45 17.08 -6.33
N ASP A 373 14.67 16.55 -6.44
CA ASP A 373 15.11 15.85 -7.65
C ASP A 373 14.29 14.59 -7.91
N ASP A 374 13.95 13.85 -6.83
CA ASP A 374 13.07 12.71 -6.93
C ASP A 374 11.66 13.10 -7.46
N ALA A 375 11.12 14.23 -6.99
CA ALA A 375 9.83 14.73 -7.47
C ALA A 375 9.91 15.17 -8.94
N LEU A 376 10.99 15.83 -9.35
CA LEU A 376 11.24 16.23 -10.74
C LEU A 376 11.33 15.03 -11.67
N GLU A 377 11.94 13.90 -11.27
CA GLU A 377 11.93 12.67 -12.06
C GLU A 377 10.51 12.23 -12.44
N PHE A 378 9.58 12.24 -11.47
CA PHE A 378 8.18 11.88 -11.72
C PHE A 378 7.47 12.90 -12.62
N LEU A 379 7.63 14.19 -12.36
CA LEU A 379 7.00 15.23 -13.19
C LEU A 379 7.51 15.15 -14.63
N MET A 380 8.82 15.02 -14.83
CA MET A 380 9.42 14.86 -16.15
C MET A 380 8.96 13.57 -16.86
N ALA A 381 8.69 12.50 -16.10
CA ALA A 381 8.16 11.24 -16.61
C ALA A 381 6.64 11.31 -16.95
N GLY A 382 5.98 12.46 -16.77
CA GLY A 382 4.59 12.68 -17.12
C GLY A 382 3.61 12.69 -15.95
N ALA A 383 4.06 12.61 -14.70
CA ALA A 383 3.18 12.86 -13.56
C ALA A 383 2.82 14.35 -13.46
N SER A 384 1.57 14.65 -13.13
CA SER A 384 1.10 16.01 -12.85
C SER A 384 1.33 16.44 -11.41
N ALA A 385 1.46 15.46 -10.50
CA ALA A 385 1.69 15.67 -9.07
C ALA A 385 2.45 14.47 -8.47
N VAL A 386 2.90 14.58 -7.20
CA VAL A 386 3.64 13.51 -6.52
C VAL A 386 3.12 13.28 -5.11
N GLN A 387 3.15 12.02 -4.64
CA GLN A 387 2.89 11.65 -3.26
C GLN A 387 4.20 11.39 -2.52
N VAL A 388 4.41 12.10 -1.39
CA VAL A 388 5.52 11.86 -0.47
C VAL A 388 5.04 10.93 0.64
N GLY A 389 5.66 9.75 0.74
CA GLY A 389 5.26 8.71 1.69
C GLY A 389 6.33 8.42 2.74
N THR A 390 7.08 7.35 2.57
CA THR A 390 8.06 6.81 3.53
C THR A 390 9.06 7.86 4.06
N ALA A 391 9.38 8.88 3.28
CA ALA A 391 10.26 9.97 3.69
C ALA A 391 9.78 10.71 4.95
N THR A 392 8.46 10.81 5.18
CA THR A 392 7.87 11.50 6.34
C THR A 392 8.22 10.82 7.67
N PHE A 393 8.57 9.54 7.67
CA PHE A 393 9.01 8.84 8.89
C PHE A 393 10.41 9.27 9.35
N ALA A 394 11.29 9.63 8.39
CA ALA A 394 12.62 10.12 8.71
C ALA A 394 12.64 11.65 8.86
N ASP A 395 11.85 12.35 8.08
CA ASP A 395 11.74 13.81 8.06
C ASP A 395 10.29 14.24 7.81
N PRO A 396 9.54 14.61 8.85
CA PRO A 396 8.16 15.09 8.70
C PRO A 396 8.04 16.32 7.78
N LEU A 397 9.12 17.12 7.62
CA LEU A 397 9.17 18.28 6.75
C LEU A 397 9.46 17.93 5.27
N ALA A 398 9.71 16.65 4.94
CA ALA A 398 10.05 16.26 3.57
C ALA A 398 9.06 16.79 2.52
N PRO A 399 7.73 16.71 2.69
CA PRO A 399 6.79 17.25 1.71
C PRO A 399 6.93 18.78 1.53
N ILE A 400 7.16 19.51 2.62
CA ILE A 400 7.33 20.96 2.58
C ILE A 400 8.63 21.34 1.87
N LYS A 401 9.72 20.63 2.15
CA LYS A 401 11.01 20.83 1.48
C LYS A 401 10.93 20.56 -0.03
N VAL A 402 10.12 19.57 -0.43
CA VAL A 402 9.86 19.29 -1.85
C VAL A 402 9.12 20.46 -2.50
N ILE A 403 8.08 21.03 -1.87
CA ILE A 403 7.36 22.21 -2.38
C ILE A 403 8.33 23.39 -2.56
N GLU A 404 9.13 23.68 -1.54
CA GLU A 404 10.12 24.77 -1.57
C GLU A 404 11.17 24.56 -2.66
N GLY A 405 11.67 23.34 -2.81
CA GLY A 405 12.63 22.99 -3.84
C GLY A 405 12.06 23.09 -5.26
N LEU A 406 10.80 22.68 -5.48
CA LEU A 406 10.14 22.83 -6.77
C LEU A 406 9.95 24.33 -7.13
N ALA A 407 9.55 25.15 -6.15
CA ALA A 407 9.47 26.62 -6.35
C ALA A 407 10.84 27.23 -6.72
N ALA A 408 11.89 26.82 -6.01
CA ALA A 408 13.25 27.25 -6.31
C ALA A 408 13.71 26.79 -7.70
N TYR A 409 13.36 25.55 -8.11
CA TYR A 409 13.67 25.03 -9.43
C TYR A 409 13.00 25.84 -10.55
N VAL A 410 11.68 26.07 -10.46
CA VAL A 410 10.93 26.87 -11.45
C VAL A 410 11.50 28.27 -11.55
N GLY A 411 11.70 28.97 -10.42
CA GLY A 411 12.26 30.32 -10.39
C GLY A 411 13.70 30.36 -10.91
N GLY A 412 14.54 29.40 -10.51
CA GLY A 412 15.94 29.33 -10.90
C GLY A 412 16.18 29.04 -12.39
N HIS A 413 15.21 28.38 -13.04
CA HIS A 413 15.27 28.07 -14.47
C HIS A 413 14.46 29.06 -15.33
N GLY A 414 13.82 30.08 -14.73
CA GLY A 414 13.04 31.08 -15.45
C GLY A 414 11.80 30.49 -16.12
N LEU A 415 11.25 29.40 -15.57
CA LEU A 415 10.02 28.78 -16.07
C LEU A 415 8.80 29.59 -15.63
N ALA A 416 7.73 29.59 -16.42
CA ALA A 416 6.51 30.29 -16.08
C ALA A 416 5.68 29.51 -15.03
N SER A 417 5.76 28.20 -15.06
CA SER A 417 4.99 27.30 -14.19
C SER A 417 5.68 25.97 -14.00
N ILE A 418 5.37 25.26 -12.92
CA ILE A 418 5.77 23.86 -12.73
C ILE A 418 5.22 22.95 -13.85
N ARG A 419 4.14 23.32 -14.49
CA ARG A 419 3.57 22.61 -15.64
C ARG A 419 4.53 22.52 -16.82
N ASP A 420 5.46 23.46 -16.96
CA ASP A 420 6.48 23.44 -18.01
C ASP A 420 7.49 22.27 -17.85
N VAL A 421 7.48 21.60 -16.70
CA VAL A 421 8.33 20.43 -16.41
C VAL A 421 7.62 19.11 -16.70
N ILE A 422 6.28 19.12 -16.72
CA ILE A 422 5.48 17.89 -16.83
C ILE A 422 5.69 17.27 -18.22
N GLY A 423 6.17 16.01 -18.22
CA GLY A 423 6.29 15.21 -19.43
C GLY A 423 7.45 15.58 -20.35
N VAL A 424 8.37 16.45 -19.93
CA VAL A 424 9.50 16.86 -20.81
C VAL A 424 10.45 15.71 -21.19
N ALA A 425 10.41 14.59 -20.45
CA ALA A 425 11.15 13.39 -20.77
C ALA A 425 10.38 12.38 -21.65
N LEU A 426 9.10 12.64 -21.92
CA LEU A 426 8.30 11.79 -22.81
C LEU A 426 8.75 11.97 -24.27
N PRO A 427 8.59 10.95 -25.11
CA PRO A 427 8.85 11.11 -26.53
C PRO A 427 7.92 12.17 -27.13
N PRO A 428 8.36 12.92 -28.15
CA PRO A 428 7.46 13.82 -28.85
C PRO A 428 6.27 13.03 -29.41
N PRO A 429 5.07 13.65 -29.48
CA PRO A 429 3.93 12.99 -30.10
C PRO A 429 4.31 12.58 -31.53
N GLU A 430 3.88 11.37 -31.94
CA GLU A 430 4.05 10.96 -33.31
C GLU A 430 3.34 11.98 -34.22
N PRO A 431 3.96 12.42 -35.32
CA PRO A 431 3.29 13.32 -36.27
C PRO A 431 2.02 12.61 -36.76
N ASP A 432 0.89 13.33 -36.73
CA ASP A 432 -0.37 12.87 -37.31
C ASP A 432 -0.11 12.57 -38.80
N ASP A 433 -0.28 11.29 -39.20
CA ASP A 433 -0.19 10.85 -40.61
C ASP A 433 -1.36 11.35 -41.46
#